data_4caf6ef404862006b9b253cc159d0178
#
_entry.id   4caf6ef404862006b9b253cc159d0178
#
_cell.length_a   1.000
_cell.length_b   1.000
_cell.length_c   1.000
_cell.angle_alpha   90.00
_cell.angle_beta   90.00
_cell.angle_gamma   90.00
#
_symmetry.space_group_name_H-M   'P 1'
#
loop_
_entity.id
_entity.type
_entity.pdbx_description
1 polymer ?
#
loop_
_entity_poly.entity_id
_entity_poly.type
_entity_poly.pdbx_seq_one_letter_code
_entity_poly.pdbx_strand_id
1 'polypeptide(L)'
;MSLQLSADKIRGLLPQAWADIDIDLYEEIDSTNMQARRDLQAGLYRPKLIVAGGQTAGRGRRGKSFYSPKEKGIYMTLVLQPTLPLQQGLRITAAVAVAVCEALQPFSQEKLGIKWVNDIYKADKKICGILTEGISDFEQGVLKSVIIGIGINLFSQEFPEDLPVAGTLCAAETISREEVIATVAKKVLESIADLENPQLMHKYREYSTLLGQPIRYEYNGVTRDAVALDIDEDGGLIIQDRDGNRHILNSGEVTVRKDTR
;
A
#
# COMPACT_ATOMS: atom_id res chain seq x y z
N MET A 1 -11.94 24.27 13.11
CA MET A 1 -11.16 24.76 11.96
C MET A 1 -10.89 23.56 11.07
N SER A 2 -11.37 23.52 9.84
CA SER A 2 -11.01 22.47 8.89
C SER A 2 -9.49 22.56 8.66
N LEU A 3 -8.76 21.49 8.99
CA LEU A 3 -7.33 21.35 8.69
C LEU A 3 -7.19 21.05 7.18
N GLN A 4 -7.36 22.09 6.37
CA GLN A 4 -7.22 21.99 4.92
C GLN A 4 -5.75 21.68 4.60
N LEU A 5 -5.52 20.55 3.88
CA LEU A 5 -4.20 20.15 3.41
C LEU A 5 -3.59 21.25 2.51
N SER A 6 -2.28 21.43 2.58
CA SER A 6 -1.54 22.42 1.80
C SER A 6 -0.54 21.74 0.85
N ALA A 7 -0.73 21.95 -0.46
CA ALA A 7 0.21 21.47 -1.47
C ALA A 7 1.62 22.06 -1.28
N ASP A 8 1.70 23.34 -0.91
CA ASP A 8 3.00 24.02 -0.70
C ASP A 8 3.74 23.44 0.51
N LYS A 9 3.02 23.11 1.59
CA LYS A 9 3.63 22.43 2.74
C LYS A 9 4.14 21.04 2.35
N ILE A 10 3.33 20.25 1.65
CA ILE A 10 3.75 18.92 1.17
C ILE A 10 4.98 19.07 0.28
N ARG A 11 4.96 19.97 -0.71
CA ARG A 11 6.06 20.22 -1.65
C ARG A 11 7.35 20.63 -0.92
N GLY A 12 7.26 21.52 0.07
CA GLY A 12 8.40 21.97 0.85
C GLY A 12 9.07 20.87 1.69
N LEU A 13 8.38 19.74 1.92
CA LEU A 13 8.90 18.59 2.65
C LEU A 13 9.41 17.46 1.73
N LEU A 14 9.15 17.56 0.40
CA LEU A 14 9.67 16.59 -0.56
C LEU A 14 11.15 16.84 -0.88
N PRO A 15 11.92 15.81 -1.29
CA PRO A 15 13.27 15.99 -1.79
C PRO A 15 13.32 16.92 -3.03
N GLN A 16 14.40 17.65 -3.20
CA GLN A 16 14.61 18.59 -4.33
C GLN A 16 14.40 17.90 -5.70
N ALA A 17 14.76 16.61 -5.83
CA ALA A 17 14.52 15.84 -7.06
C ALA A 17 13.05 15.73 -7.46
N TRP A 18 12.12 15.96 -6.52
CA TRP A 18 10.67 15.86 -6.70
C TRP A 18 9.95 17.20 -6.44
N ALA A 19 10.70 18.32 -6.39
CA ALA A 19 10.13 19.64 -6.14
C ALA A 19 9.07 20.03 -7.20
N ASP A 20 9.24 19.57 -8.43
CA ASP A 20 8.36 19.86 -9.56
C ASP A 20 7.24 18.81 -9.79
N ILE A 21 7.07 17.85 -8.86
CA ILE A 21 5.95 16.90 -8.96
C ILE A 21 4.61 17.65 -8.89
N ASP A 22 3.69 17.31 -9.78
CA ASP A 22 2.33 17.84 -9.68
C ASP A 22 1.64 17.32 -8.42
N ILE A 23 1.01 18.21 -7.67
CA ILE A 23 0.25 17.86 -6.47
C ILE A 23 -1.19 18.34 -6.63
N ASP A 24 -2.12 17.39 -6.76
CA ASP A 24 -3.56 17.68 -6.79
C ASP A 24 -4.17 17.38 -5.42
N LEU A 25 -4.84 18.37 -4.84
CA LEU A 25 -5.55 18.22 -3.57
C LEU A 25 -7.05 18.30 -3.79
N TYR A 26 -7.78 17.35 -3.21
CA TYR A 26 -9.23 17.29 -3.19
C TYR A 26 -9.73 17.32 -1.75
N GLU A 27 -10.74 18.11 -1.47
CA GLU A 27 -11.44 18.01 -0.18
C GLU A 27 -12.14 16.65 -0.06
N GLU A 28 -12.81 16.23 -1.14
CA GLU A 28 -13.46 14.93 -1.29
C GLU A 28 -13.47 14.54 -2.77
N ILE A 29 -13.29 13.25 -3.05
CA ILE A 29 -13.36 12.67 -4.38
C ILE A 29 -13.95 11.24 -4.30
N ASP A 30 -14.34 10.67 -5.42
CA ASP A 30 -14.71 9.25 -5.46
C ASP A 30 -13.52 8.35 -5.05
N SER A 31 -12.39 8.46 -5.76
CA SER A 31 -11.16 7.73 -5.45
C SER A 31 -9.95 8.41 -6.10
N THR A 32 -8.86 8.57 -5.33
CA THR A 32 -7.59 9.10 -5.84
C THR A 32 -7.00 8.19 -6.94
N ASN A 33 -7.14 6.85 -6.83
CA ASN A 33 -6.74 5.92 -7.88
C ASN A 33 -7.60 6.07 -9.15
N MET A 34 -8.90 6.30 -9.01
CA MET A 34 -9.76 6.53 -10.18
C MET A 34 -9.44 7.84 -10.85
N GLN A 35 -9.08 8.89 -10.09
CA GLN A 35 -8.61 10.16 -10.69
C GLN A 35 -7.32 9.93 -11.47
N ALA A 36 -6.35 9.21 -10.91
CA ALA A 36 -5.13 8.85 -11.60
C ALA A 36 -5.40 8.11 -12.93
N ARG A 37 -6.37 7.17 -12.93
CA ARG A 37 -6.79 6.49 -14.17
C ARG A 37 -7.40 7.45 -15.19
N ARG A 38 -8.28 8.36 -14.75
CA ARG A 38 -8.87 9.39 -15.64
C ARG A 38 -7.80 10.27 -16.28
N ASP A 39 -6.82 10.70 -15.49
CA ASP A 39 -5.71 11.53 -15.97
C ASP A 39 -4.89 10.77 -17.05
N LEU A 40 -4.52 9.52 -16.80
CA LEU A 40 -3.79 8.70 -17.76
C LEU A 40 -4.61 8.43 -19.04
N GLN A 41 -5.92 8.20 -18.93
CA GLN A 41 -6.82 8.07 -20.08
C GLN A 41 -6.94 9.36 -20.90
N ALA A 42 -6.81 10.51 -20.24
CA ALA A 42 -6.75 11.83 -20.90
C ALA A 42 -5.36 12.15 -21.48
N GLY A 43 -4.40 11.24 -21.41
CA GLY A 43 -3.05 11.41 -21.96
C GLY A 43 -2.08 12.17 -21.05
N LEU A 44 -2.40 12.39 -19.79
CA LEU A 44 -1.55 13.09 -18.83
C LEU A 44 -0.52 12.13 -18.23
N TYR A 45 0.51 11.80 -18.99
CA TYR A 45 1.59 10.88 -18.59
C TYR A 45 2.74 11.66 -17.96
N ARG A 46 2.60 12.02 -16.67
CA ARG A 46 3.65 12.68 -15.88
C ARG A 46 3.56 12.26 -14.41
N PRO A 47 4.68 12.30 -13.67
CA PRO A 47 4.66 12.03 -12.24
C PRO A 47 3.72 12.97 -11.51
N LYS A 48 2.86 12.41 -10.65
CA LYS A 48 1.84 13.17 -9.93
C LYS A 48 1.56 12.56 -8.56
N LEU A 49 1.31 13.42 -7.59
CA LEU A 49 0.76 13.06 -6.29
C LEU A 49 -0.68 13.60 -6.18
N ILE A 50 -1.64 12.71 -6.02
CA ILE A 50 -3.05 13.05 -5.81
C ILE A 50 -3.39 12.74 -4.36
N VAL A 51 -3.95 13.71 -3.64
CA VAL A 51 -4.34 13.54 -2.23
C VAL A 51 -5.78 14.00 -2.02
N ALA A 52 -6.52 13.28 -1.19
CA ALA A 52 -7.88 13.64 -0.83
C ALA A 52 -8.06 13.68 0.70
N GLY A 53 -8.89 14.62 1.16
CA GLY A 53 -9.34 14.70 2.56
C GLY A 53 -10.32 13.59 2.93
N GLY A 54 -11.09 13.09 1.94
CA GLY A 54 -12.00 11.96 2.06
C GLY A 54 -12.27 11.30 0.71
N GLN A 55 -12.76 10.05 0.71
CA GLN A 55 -13.19 9.37 -0.52
C GLN A 55 -14.58 8.77 -0.33
N THR A 56 -15.47 8.97 -1.33
CA THR A 56 -16.83 8.41 -1.33
C THR A 56 -16.89 6.98 -1.86
N ALA A 57 -15.87 6.56 -2.64
CA ALA A 57 -15.77 5.24 -3.24
C ALA A 57 -14.32 4.74 -3.23
N GLY A 58 -13.64 4.85 -2.06
CA GLY A 58 -12.28 4.37 -1.86
C GLY A 58 -12.11 2.91 -2.27
N ARG A 59 -11.02 2.59 -2.95
CA ARG A 59 -10.79 1.27 -3.55
C ARG A 59 -9.68 0.49 -2.86
N GLY A 60 -9.92 -0.79 -2.69
CA GLY A 60 -8.95 -1.80 -2.33
C GLY A 60 -8.77 -2.84 -3.44
N ARG A 61 -7.95 -3.85 -3.17
CA ARG A 61 -7.72 -4.98 -4.10
C ARG A 61 -8.98 -5.83 -4.26
N ARG A 62 -9.08 -6.51 -5.42
CA ARG A 62 -10.13 -7.49 -5.74
C ARG A 62 -11.55 -6.94 -5.60
N GLY A 63 -11.74 -5.65 -5.90
CA GLY A 63 -13.04 -4.98 -5.85
C GLY A 63 -13.52 -4.61 -4.44
N LYS A 64 -12.71 -4.81 -3.40
CA LYS A 64 -13.04 -4.36 -2.04
C LYS A 64 -13.01 -2.83 -1.95
N SER A 65 -13.79 -2.27 -1.05
CA SER A 65 -13.74 -0.85 -0.68
C SER A 65 -12.62 -0.59 0.34
N PHE A 66 -12.16 0.66 0.41
CA PHE A 66 -11.35 1.18 1.50
C PHE A 66 -12.14 2.30 2.20
N TYR A 67 -12.46 2.10 3.47
CA TYR A 67 -13.20 3.09 4.26
C TYR A 67 -12.38 4.36 4.43
N SER A 68 -12.91 5.49 3.97
CA SER A 68 -12.14 6.73 3.78
C SER A 68 -12.89 7.97 4.29
N PRO A 69 -13.23 8.04 5.59
CA PRO A 69 -13.95 9.20 6.15
C PRO A 69 -13.10 10.46 6.12
N LYS A 70 -13.77 11.61 5.99
CA LYS A 70 -13.09 12.92 5.99
C LYS A 70 -12.25 13.13 7.25
N GLU A 71 -11.07 13.73 7.07
CA GLU A 71 -10.18 14.23 8.12
C GLU A 71 -9.57 13.17 9.07
N LYS A 72 -9.91 11.89 8.93
CA LYS A 72 -9.42 10.82 9.81
C LYS A 72 -8.25 10.02 9.24
N GLY A 73 -8.00 10.13 7.96
CA GLY A 73 -6.97 9.37 7.27
C GLY A 73 -6.17 10.21 6.28
N ILE A 74 -5.29 9.51 5.59
CA ILE A 74 -4.57 9.98 4.41
C ILE A 74 -4.96 9.06 3.25
N TYR A 75 -5.44 9.65 2.18
CA TYR A 75 -5.82 8.95 0.94
C TYR A 75 -5.03 9.58 -0.18
N MET A 76 -4.00 8.88 -0.62
CA MET A 76 -3.07 9.42 -1.60
C MET A 76 -2.78 8.41 -2.70
N THR A 77 -2.46 8.94 -3.88
CA THR A 77 -2.05 8.14 -5.04
C THR A 77 -0.84 8.80 -5.69
N LEU A 78 0.23 8.02 -5.88
CA LEU A 78 1.36 8.39 -6.73
C LEU A 78 1.16 7.78 -8.10
N VAL A 79 1.36 8.60 -9.14
CA VAL A 79 1.42 8.17 -10.54
C VAL A 79 2.85 8.29 -11.01
N LEU A 80 3.44 7.19 -11.47
CA LEU A 80 4.83 7.13 -11.92
C LEU A 80 4.92 6.47 -13.30
N GLN A 81 5.99 6.76 -14.06
CA GLN A 81 6.29 6.14 -15.37
C GLN A 81 7.68 5.45 -15.31
N PRO A 82 7.81 4.35 -14.59
CA PRO A 82 9.13 3.75 -14.35
C PRO A 82 9.71 2.97 -15.54
N THR A 83 8.89 2.63 -16.57
CA THR A 83 9.30 1.78 -17.71
C THR A 83 9.96 0.49 -17.24
N LEU A 84 9.22 -0.34 -16.52
CA LEU A 84 9.69 -1.59 -15.92
C LEU A 84 9.10 -2.81 -16.63
N PRO A 85 9.75 -3.98 -16.62
CA PRO A 85 9.18 -5.22 -17.10
C PRO A 85 7.87 -5.58 -16.39
N LEU A 86 6.91 -6.18 -17.12
CA LEU A 86 5.59 -6.55 -16.58
C LEU A 86 5.69 -7.46 -15.34
N GLN A 87 6.71 -8.32 -15.30
CA GLN A 87 6.93 -9.29 -14.24
C GLN A 87 7.24 -8.65 -12.89
N GLN A 88 7.69 -7.40 -12.86
CA GLN A 88 8.06 -6.70 -11.63
C GLN A 88 6.87 -6.15 -10.82
N GLY A 89 5.62 -6.41 -11.22
CA GLY A 89 4.44 -5.87 -10.55
C GLY A 89 4.33 -6.22 -9.06
N LEU A 90 4.66 -7.48 -8.66
CA LEU A 90 4.70 -7.87 -7.25
C LEU A 90 5.84 -7.20 -6.49
N ARG A 91 7.02 -7.13 -7.12
CA ARG A 91 8.20 -6.49 -6.55
C ARG A 91 7.97 -5.00 -6.28
N ILE A 92 7.26 -4.30 -7.19
CA ILE A 92 6.79 -2.92 -6.96
C ILE A 92 5.90 -2.85 -5.72
N THR A 93 4.93 -3.76 -5.59
CA THR A 93 4.02 -3.79 -4.43
C THR A 93 4.78 -4.03 -3.13
N ALA A 94 5.76 -4.96 -3.13
CA ALA A 94 6.61 -5.22 -1.98
C ALA A 94 7.49 -4.01 -1.63
N ALA A 95 8.08 -3.34 -2.62
CA ALA A 95 8.87 -2.13 -2.45
C ALA A 95 8.07 -1.00 -1.80
N VAL A 96 6.85 -0.78 -2.28
CA VAL A 96 5.93 0.20 -1.71
C VAL A 96 5.54 -0.18 -0.28
N ALA A 97 5.26 -1.46 0.00
CA ALA A 97 4.89 -1.89 1.35
C ALA A 97 6.04 -1.69 2.35
N VAL A 98 7.29 -2.01 1.99
CA VAL A 98 8.48 -1.73 2.81
C VAL A 98 8.64 -0.23 3.04
N ALA A 99 8.59 0.56 1.97
CA ALA A 99 8.73 2.01 2.04
C ALA A 99 7.67 2.66 2.95
N VAL A 100 6.40 2.25 2.82
CA VAL A 100 5.30 2.75 3.67
C VAL A 100 5.50 2.31 5.12
N CYS A 101 5.89 1.06 5.38
CA CYS A 101 6.15 0.55 6.72
C CYS A 101 7.28 1.35 7.39
N GLU A 102 8.40 1.56 6.71
CA GLU A 102 9.52 2.40 7.19
C GLU A 102 9.11 3.86 7.41
N ALA A 103 8.31 4.43 6.50
CA ALA A 103 7.84 5.81 6.60
C ALA A 103 6.91 6.04 7.79
N LEU A 104 6.07 5.05 8.11
CA LEU A 104 5.09 5.15 9.20
C LEU A 104 5.67 4.76 10.56
N GLN A 105 6.76 3.99 10.63
CA GLN A 105 7.34 3.51 11.88
C GLN A 105 7.69 4.64 12.88
N PRO A 106 8.25 5.81 12.47
CA PRO A 106 8.52 6.91 13.40
C PRO A 106 7.29 7.50 14.08
N PHE A 107 6.11 7.31 13.49
CA PHE A 107 4.83 7.77 14.02
C PHE A 107 4.10 6.72 14.86
N SER A 108 4.70 5.55 15.08
CA SER A 108 4.15 4.46 15.87
C SER A 108 5.07 4.05 17.01
N GLN A 109 4.52 3.90 18.21
CA GLN A 109 5.26 3.33 19.35
C GLN A 109 5.40 1.80 19.25
N GLU A 110 4.51 1.14 18.52
CA GLU A 110 4.52 -0.29 18.28
C GLU A 110 5.22 -0.61 16.96
N LYS A 111 5.87 -1.78 16.89
CA LYS A 111 6.45 -2.28 15.66
C LYS A 111 5.36 -2.50 14.62
N LEU A 112 5.56 -1.92 13.43
CA LEU A 112 4.69 -2.16 12.28
C LEU A 112 5.14 -3.41 11.54
N GLY A 113 4.18 -4.08 10.88
CA GLY A 113 4.44 -5.26 10.08
C GLY A 113 3.66 -5.26 8.78
N ILE A 114 4.11 -6.06 7.83
CA ILE A 114 3.48 -6.22 6.52
C ILE A 114 2.75 -7.56 6.49
N LYS A 115 1.43 -7.50 6.33
CA LYS A 115 0.66 -8.67 5.95
C LYS A 115 0.67 -8.78 4.43
N TRP A 116 1.25 -9.88 3.93
CA TRP A 116 1.36 -10.14 2.51
C TRP A 116 -0.01 -9.94 1.81
N VAL A 117 -0.06 -9.19 0.75
CA VAL A 117 1.05 -8.64 -0.03
C VAL A 117 1.19 -7.12 0.20
N ASN A 118 0.18 -6.43 0.78
CA ASN A 118 -0.02 -4.98 0.61
C ASN A 118 -0.63 -4.26 1.80
N ASP A 119 -0.77 -4.91 2.93
CA ASP A 119 -1.42 -4.31 4.09
C ASP A 119 -0.43 -4.07 5.23
N ILE A 120 -0.43 -2.88 5.83
CA ILE A 120 0.39 -2.57 6.99
C ILE A 120 -0.44 -2.75 8.25
N TYR A 121 0.12 -3.47 9.19
CA TYR A 121 -0.48 -3.81 10.47
C TYR A 121 0.30 -3.20 11.63
N LYS A 122 -0.44 -2.78 12.64
CA LYS A 122 0.04 -2.46 13.98
C LYS A 122 -0.60 -3.49 14.91
N ALA A 123 0.20 -4.35 15.56
CA ALA A 123 -0.28 -5.54 16.22
C ALA A 123 -1.19 -6.37 15.28
N ASP A 124 -2.44 -6.61 15.65
CA ASP A 124 -3.43 -7.38 14.88
C ASP A 124 -4.39 -6.50 14.05
N LYS A 125 -4.15 -5.19 13.99
CA LYS A 125 -5.03 -4.21 13.33
C LYS A 125 -4.39 -3.66 12.06
N LYS A 126 -5.15 -3.66 10.97
CA LYS A 126 -4.78 -3.04 9.70
C LYS A 126 -4.88 -1.52 9.79
N ILE A 127 -3.76 -0.84 9.66
CA ILE A 127 -3.67 0.63 9.71
C ILE A 127 -3.50 1.25 8.33
N CYS A 128 -3.01 0.48 7.33
CA CYS A 128 -2.83 0.98 5.98
C CYS A 128 -3.09 -0.13 4.95
N GLY A 129 -3.64 0.27 3.81
CA GLY A 129 -3.81 -0.58 2.63
C GLY A 129 -3.16 0.07 1.40
N ILE A 130 -2.49 -0.74 0.60
CA ILE A 130 -1.80 -0.31 -0.62
C ILE A 130 -2.49 -0.95 -1.82
N LEU A 131 -2.74 -0.18 -2.87
CA LEU A 131 -3.29 -0.66 -4.14
C LEU A 131 -2.40 -0.22 -5.30
N THR A 132 -1.59 -1.15 -5.79
CA THR A 132 -0.73 -0.94 -6.95
C THR A 132 -1.44 -1.43 -8.21
N GLU A 133 -1.57 -0.56 -9.23
CA GLU A 133 -2.21 -0.87 -10.51
C GLU A 133 -1.26 -0.48 -11.65
N GLY A 134 -0.96 -1.40 -12.56
CA GLY A 134 -0.10 -1.16 -13.72
C GLY A 134 -0.91 -0.79 -14.97
N ILE A 135 -0.41 0.16 -15.74
CA ILE A 135 -0.83 0.39 -17.12
C ILE A 135 0.25 -0.20 -18.02
N SER A 136 -0.12 -1.27 -18.72
CA SER A 136 0.82 -2.08 -19.50
C SER A 136 0.85 -1.65 -20.96
N ASP A 137 2.04 -1.66 -21.53
CA ASP A 137 2.25 -1.73 -22.97
C ASP A 137 2.60 -3.18 -23.31
N PHE A 138 1.62 -3.93 -23.78
CA PHE A 138 1.78 -5.36 -24.09
C PHE A 138 2.65 -5.61 -25.32
N GLU A 139 2.74 -4.64 -26.26
CA GLU A 139 3.59 -4.76 -27.45
C GLU A 139 5.06 -4.68 -27.07
N GLN A 140 5.38 -3.82 -26.10
CA GLN A 140 6.75 -3.65 -25.60
C GLN A 140 7.07 -4.53 -24.38
N GLY A 141 6.07 -5.18 -23.79
CA GLY A 141 6.25 -6.03 -22.61
C GLY A 141 6.61 -5.26 -21.32
N VAL A 142 6.22 -3.97 -21.23
CA VAL A 142 6.59 -3.09 -20.13
C VAL A 142 5.38 -2.51 -19.41
N LEU A 143 5.58 -2.13 -18.14
CA LEU A 143 4.70 -1.24 -17.39
C LEU A 143 5.01 0.21 -17.79
N LYS A 144 4.09 0.84 -18.51
CA LYS A 144 4.22 2.23 -18.97
C LYS A 144 3.94 3.24 -17.86
N SER A 145 3.01 2.90 -16.98
CA SER A 145 2.69 3.71 -15.80
C SER A 145 2.29 2.80 -14.64
N VAL A 146 2.56 3.27 -13.45
CA VAL A 146 2.14 2.62 -12.20
C VAL A 146 1.34 3.62 -11.37
N ILE A 147 0.16 3.20 -10.94
CA ILE A 147 -0.72 3.92 -10.02
C ILE A 147 -0.55 3.27 -8.64
N ILE A 148 -0.06 4.01 -7.66
CA ILE A 148 0.21 3.52 -6.31
C ILE A 148 -0.73 4.23 -5.35
N GLY A 149 -1.86 3.60 -5.03
CA GLY A 149 -2.80 4.07 -4.03
C GLY A 149 -2.38 3.65 -2.62
N ILE A 150 -2.41 4.58 -1.68
CA ILE A 150 -2.05 4.36 -0.28
C ILE A 150 -3.14 4.98 0.59
N GLY A 151 -3.88 4.14 1.31
CA GLY A 151 -4.87 4.56 2.29
C GLY A 151 -4.34 4.29 3.70
N ILE A 152 -4.26 5.33 4.54
CA ILE A 152 -3.75 5.25 5.91
C ILE A 152 -4.87 5.67 6.86
N ASN A 153 -5.24 4.81 7.79
CA ASN A 153 -6.09 5.14 8.92
C ASN A 153 -5.21 5.86 9.96
N LEU A 154 -5.15 7.18 9.91
CA LEU A 154 -4.17 7.93 10.69
C LEU A 154 -4.63 8.15 12.13
N PHE A 155 -5.79 8.77 12.31
CA PHE A 155 -6.30 9.16 13.62
C PHE A 155 -7.44 8.28 14.10
N SER A 156 -7.65 8.27 15.42
CA SER A 156 -8.75 7.53 16.05
C SER A 156 -10.09 7.84 15.40
N GLN A 157 -10.82 6.77 15.09
CA GLN A 157 -12.13 6.81 14.44
C GLN A 157 -12.93 5.55 14.76
N GLU A 158 -14.23 5.62 14.57
CA GLU A 158 -15.09 4.45 14.59
C GLU A 158 -15.06 3.79 13.20
N PHE A 159 -14.89 2.49 13.19
CA PHE A 159 -14.98 1.68 11.97
C PHE A 159 -16.31 0.97 11.88
N PRO A 160 -16.87 0.78 10.68
CA PRO A 160 -18.02 -0.10 10.46
C PRO A 160 -17.79 -1.50 11.04
N GLU A 161 -18.86 -2.16 11.50
CA GLU A 161 -18.80 -3.48 12.12
C GLU A 161 -18.24 -4.58 11.21
N ASP A 162 -18.40 -4.41 9.90
CA ASP A 162 -17.86 -5.31 8.87
C ASP A 162 -16.34 -5.14 8.65
N LEU A 163 -15.69 -4.20 9.35
CA LEU A 163 -14.24 -3.97 9.32
C LEU A 163 -13.55 -4.27 10.67
N PRO A 164 -13.73 -5.46 11.26
CA PRO A 164 -13.29 -5.76 12.64
C PRO A 164 -11.78 -5.72 12.85
N VAL A 165 -11.02 -5.86 11.77
CA VAL A 165 -9.53 -5.81 11.80
C VAL A 165 -8.96 -4.43 11.50
N ALA A 166 -9.79 -3.43 11.22
CA ALA A 166 -9.31 -2.06 11.00
C ALA A 166 -8.79 -1.45 12.31
N GLY A 167 -7.76 -0.64 12.18
CA GLY A 167 -7.15 0.10 13.27
C GLY A 167 -6.54 1.39 12.79
N THR A 168 -5.95 2.17 13.69
CA THR A 168 -5.38 3.49 13.42
C THR A 168 -3.93 3.56 13.84
N LEU A 169 -3.15 4.39 13.12
CA LEU A 169 -1.73 4.59 13.41
C LEU A 169 -1.55 5.33 14.75
N CYS A 170 -2.26 6.44 14.95
CA CYS A 170 -2.16 7.33 16.10
C CYS A 170 -3.48 7.41 16.87
N ALA A 171 -3.41 7.54 18.19
CA ALA A 171 -4.58 7.76 19.03
C ALA A 171 -5.03 9.23 19.03
N ALA A 172 -4.10 10.19 18.88
CA ALA A 172 -4.34 11.63 18.95
C ALA A 172 -3.95 12.35 17.67
N GLU A 173 -4.62 13.46 17.38
CA GLU A 173 -4.36 14.31 16.20
C GLU A 173 -3.17 15.27 16.45
N THR A 174 -2.02 14.71 16.84
CA THR A 174 -0.80 15.48 17.17
C THR A 174 0.23 15.52 16.03
N ILE A 175 -0.04 14.84 14.92
CA ILE A 175 0.89 14.67 13.80
C ILE A 175 0.32 15.42 12.59
N SER A 176 1.19 16.13 11.86
CA SER A 176 0.81 16.78 10.61
C SER A 176 0.54 15.74 9.52
N ARG A 177 -0.63 15.80 8.89
CA ARG A 177 -0.95 14.95 7.75
C ARG A 177 0.01 15.20 6.59
N GLU A 178 0.39 16.46 6.35
CA GLU A 178 1.33 16.85 5.30
C GLU A 178 2.72 16.22 5.52
N GLU A 179 3.17 16.16 6.78
CA GLU A 179 4.44 15.51 7.13
C GLU A 179 4.41 14.00 6.83
N VAL A 180 3.33 13.32 7.21
CA VAL A 180 3.17 11.89 6.92
C VAL A 180 3.07 11.65 5.42
N ILE A 181 2.28 12.46 4.67
CA ILE A 181 2.15 12.37 3.21
C ILE A 181 3.53 12.52 2.54
N ALA A 182 4.28 13.56 2.90
CA ALA A 182 5.59 13.82 2.31
C ALA A 182 6.61 12.73 2.65
N THR A 183 6.61 12.23 3.90
CA THR A 183 7.50 11.16 4.34
C THR A 183 7.21 9.85 3.58
N VAL A 184 5.93 9.50 3.45
CA VAL A 184 5.50 8.31 2.68
C VAL A 184 5.85 8.48 1.20
N ALA A 185 5.50 9.62 0.59
CA ALA A 185 5.81 9.88 -0.81
C ALA A 185 7.31 9.77 -1.08
N LYS A 186 8.15 10.43 -0.27
CA LYS A 186 9.61 10.37 -0.37
C LYS A 186 10.12 8.93 -0.34
N LYS A 187 9.72 8.15 0.66
CA LYS A 187 10.17 6.76 0.82
C LYS A 187 9.74 5.86 -0.34
N VAL A 188 8.52 6.04 -0.83
CA VAL A 188 8.02 5.29 -2.00
C VAL A 188 8.81 5.66 -3.26
N LEU A 189 9.03 6.94 -3.51
CA LEU A 189 9.80 7.41 -4.66
C LEU A 189 11.24 6.88 -4.64
N GLU A 190 11.91 6.92 -3.49
CA GLU A 190 13.25 6.36 -3.28
C GLU A 190 13.27 4.85 -3.56
N SER A 191 12.28 4.10 -3.04
CA SER A 191 12.20 2.65 -3.18
C SER A 191 11.91 2.21 -4.62
N ILE A 192 11.09 2.95 -5.38
CA ILE A 192 10.83 2.66 -6.80
C ILE A 192 12.04 3.01 -7.67
N ALA A 193 12.81 4.05 -7.33
CA ALA A 193 14.03 4.40 -8.04
C ALA A 193 15.15 3.34 -7.85
N ASP A 194 15.12 2.60 -6.76
CA ASP A 194 16.10 1.55 -6.40
C ASP A 194 15.43 0.18 -6.24
N LEU A 195 14.56 -0.18 -7.20
CA LEU A 195 13.76 -1.40 -7.13
C LEU A 195 14.62 -2.69 -7.15
N GLU A 196 15.81 -2.64 -7.76
CA GLU A 196 16.76 -3.77 -7.81
C GLU A 196 17.62 -3.92 -6.56
N ASN A 197 17.41 -3.09 -5.52
CA ASN A 197 18.13 -3.19 -4.27
C ASN A 197 18.06 -4.63 -3.67
N PRO A 198 19.19 -5.30 -3.46
CA PRO A 198 19.19 -6.67 -2.94
C PRO A 198 18.63 -6.78 -1.51
N GLN A 199 18.62 -5.68 -0.75
CA GLN A 199 18.07 -5.65 0.59
C GLN A 199 16.52 -5.54 0.62
N LEU A 200 15.89 -5.24 -0.52
CA LEU A 200 14.44 -5.03 -0.57
C LEU A 200 13.67 -6.27 -0.07
N MET A 201 13.95 -7.45 -0.63
CA MET A 201 13.24 -8.67 -0.25
C MET A 201 13.62 -9.14 1.16
N HIS A 202 14.85 -8.90 1.60
CA HIS A 202 15.25 -9.15 2.97
C HIS A 202 14.39 -8.33 3.96
N LYS A 203 14.28 -7.02 3.75
CA LYS A 203 13.42 -6.14 4.57
C LYS A 203 11.95 -6.57 4.51
N TYR A 204 11.45 -6.95 3.33
CA TYR A 204 10.06 -7.37 3.19
C TYR A 204 9.78 -8.64 4.02
N ARG A 205 10.72 -9.60 4.06
CA ARG A 205 10.64 -10.78 4.94
C ARG A 205 10.70 -10.40 6.42
N GLU A 206 11.58 -9.48 6.81
CA GLU A 206 11.70 -9.01 8.22
C GLU A 206 10.45 -8.31 8.73
N TYR A 207 9.75 -7.58 7.87
CA TYR A 207 8.47 -6.94 8.22
C TYR A 207 7.28 -7.90 8.12
N SER A 208 7.43 -9.08 7.52
CA SER A 208 6.31 -10.00 7.32
C SER A 208 5.69 -10.48 8.63
N THR A 209 4.36 -10.36 8.72
CA THR A 209 3.59 -10.89 9.86
C THR A 209 3.10 -12.32 9.64
N LEU A 210 3.40 -12.94 8.48
CA LEU A 210 2.88 -14.25 8.10
C LEU A 210 3.90 -15.37 8.21
N LEU A 211 5.22 -15.08 8.07
CA LEU A 211 6.23 -16.13 8.00
C LEU A 211 6.27 -16.97 9.27
N GLY A 212 6.33 -18.28 9.09
CA GLY A 212 6.24 -19.29 10.16
C GLY A 212 4.84 -19.52 10.73
N GLN A 213 3.81 -18.81 10.25
CA GLN A 213 2.45 -18.92 10.78
C GLN A 213 1.60 -19.93 10.00
N PRO A 214 0.69 -20.65 10.67
CA PRO A 214 -0.39 -21.36 10.00
C PRO A 214 -1.33 -20.33 9.37
N ILE A 215 -1.60 -20.50 8.09
CA ILE A 215 -2.41 -19.58 7.29
C ILE A 215 -3.58 -20.30 6.64
N ARG A 216 -4.56 -19.51 6.25
CA ARG A 216 -5.64 -19.90 5.38
C ARG A 216 -5.59 -19.03 4.13
N TYR A 217 -5.65 -19.65 2.95
CA TYR A 217 -5.61 -18.94 1.67
C TYR A 217 -6.73 -19.42 0.76
N GLU A 218 -7.14 -18.54 -0.16
CA GLU A 218 -8.13 -18.86 -1.19
C GLU A 218 -7.41 -19.15 -2.52
N TYR A 219 -7.70 -20.30 -3.08
CA TYR A 219 -7.20 -20.71 -4.40
C TYR A 219 -8.34 -21.30 -5.23
N ASN A 220 -8.63 -20.68 -6.40
CA ASN A 220 -9.75 -21.06 -7.27
C ASN A 220 -11.11 -21.14 -6.55
N GLY A 221 -11.40 -20.18 -5.67
CA GLY A 221 -12.64 -20.14 -4.90
C GLY A 221 -12.72 -21.15 -3.75
N VAL A 222 -11.65 -21.92 -3.51
CA VAL A 222 -11.58 -22.89 -2.42
C VAL A 222 -10.65 -22.40 -1.33
N THR A 223 -11.13 -22.36 -0.11
CA THR A 223 -10.30 -22.04 1.07
C THR A 223 -9.46 -23.25 1.47
N ARG A 224 -8.15 -23.06 1.64
CA ARG A 224 -7.18 -24.10 2.02
C ARG A 224 -6.31 -23.65 3.18
N ASP A 225 -5.81 -24.60 3.94
CA ASP A 225 -4.83 -24.36 5.00
C ASP A 225 -3.41 -24.66 4.50
N ALA A 226 -2.44 -23.88 4.99
CA ALA A 226 -1.02 -24.06 4.72
C ALA A 226 -0.18 -23.43 5.84
N VAL A 227 1.14 -23.54 5.73
CA VAL A 227 2.11 -22.74 6.52
C VAL A 227 2.83 -21.79 5.57
N ALA A 228 2.93 -20.52 5.94
CA ALA A 228 3.72 -19.54 5.20
C ALA A 228 5.20 -19.76 5.53
N LEU A 229 6.00 -20.18 4.54
CA LEU A 229 7.40 -20.53 4.76
C LEU A 229 8.36 -19.36 4.53
N ASP A 230 8.21 -18.68 3.39
CA ASP A 230 9.14 -17.64 2.94
C ASP A 230 8.46 -16.74 1.90
N ILE A 231 9.20 -15.73 1.43
CA ILE A 231 8.85 -14.87 0.31
C ILE A 231 10.01 -14.93 -0.69
N ASP A 232 9.69 -15.20 -1.96
CA ASP A 232 10.71 -15.27 -3.01
C ASP A 232 11.25 -13.88 -3.42
N GLU A 233 12.20 -13.85 -4.34
CA GLU A 233 12.85 -12.61 -4.79
C GLU A 233 11.94 -11.70 -5.63
N ASP A 234 10.81 -12.22 -6.12
CA ASP A 234 9.82 -11.46 -6.86
C ASP A 234 8.65 -10.97 -5.96
N GLY A 235 8.63 -11.38 -4.68
CA GLY A 235 7.60 -11.03 -3.70
C GLY A 235 6.47 -12.06 -3.60
N GLY A 236 6.58 -13.23 -4.24
CA GLY A 236 5.66 -14.34 -4.12
C GLY A 236 5.75 -15.01 -2.75
N LEU A 237 4.59 -15.37 -2.15
CA LEU A 237 4.55 -16.07 -0.87
C LEU A 237 4.74 -17.57 -1.08
N ILE A 238 5.81 -18.14 -0.53
CA ILE A 238 6.06 -19.58 -0.52
C ILE A 238 5.30 -20.20 0.64
N ILE A 239 4.43 -21.14 0.33
CA ILE A 239 3.62 -21.86 1.31
C ILE A 239 3.87 -23.36 1.23
N GLN A 240 3.59 -24.06 2.32
CA GLN A 240 3.54 -25.52 2.36
C GLN A 240 2.13 -25.98 2.73
N ASP A 241 1.52 -26.80 1.88
CA ASP A 241 0.22 -27.39 2.13
C ASP A 241 0.29 -28.55 3.17
N ARG A 242 -0.87 -29.15 3.48
CA ARG A 242 -0.95 -30.26 4.46
C ARG A 242 -0.28 -31.54 3.99
N ASP A 243 -0.10 -31.70 2.68
CA ASP A 243 0.53 -32.87 2.07
C ASP A 243 2.06 -32.70 1.97
N GLY A 244 2.60 -31.54 2.42
CA GLY A 244 4.01 -31.20 2.41
C GLY A 244 4.50 -30.57 1.09
N ASN A 245 3.60 -30.35 0.11
CA ASN A 245 3.98 -29.72 -1.17
C ASN A 245 4.18 -28.21 -1.01
N ARG A 246 5.16 -27.67 -1.71
CA ARG A 246 5.42 -26.24 -1.76
C ARG A 246 4.75 -25.59 -2.97
N HIS A 247 4.14 -24.43 -2.71
CA HIS A 247 3.49 -23.61 -3.73
C HIS A 247 3.93 -22.16 -3.59
N ILE A 248 3.94 -21.41 -4.71
CA ILE A 248 4.19 -19.97 -4.71
C ILE A 248 2.89 -19.27 -5.04
N LEU A 249 2.46 -18.38 -4.15
CA LEU A 249 1.29 -17.54 -4.35
C LEU A 249 1.76 -16.17 -4.87
N ASN A 250 1.34 -15.79 -6.08
CA ASN A 250 1.62 -14.48 -6.67
C ASN A 250 0.47 -13.47 -6.47
N SER A 251 -0.66 -13.96 -6.00
CA SER A 251 -1.84 -13.15 -5.66
C SER A 251 -2.75 -13.93 -4.71
N GLY A 252 -3.69 -13.24 -4.06
CA GLY A 252 -4.68 -13.90 -3.22
C GLY A 252 -4.94 -13.13 -1.94
N GLU A 253 -5.83 -13.70 -1.14
CA GLU A 253 -6.04 -13.31 0.26
C GLU A 253 -5.49 -14.40 1.15
N VAL A 254 -4.71 -13.97 2.13
CA VAL A 254 -4.12 -14.84 3.13
C VAL A 254 -4.49 -14.33 4.51
N THR A 255 -4.93 -15.22 5.39
CA THR A 255 -5.22 -14.89 6.78
C THR A 255 -4.49 -15.86 7.70
N VAL A 256 -4.00 -15.35 8.84
CA VAL A 256 -3.47 -16.22 9.91
C VAL A 256 -4.62 -17.05 10.45
N ARG A 257 -4.43 -18.36 10.53
CA ARG A 257 -5.39 -19.27 11.14
C ARG A 257 -5.37 -19.05 12.65
N LYS A 258 -6.43 -18.51 13.21
CA LYS A 258 -6.63 -18.54 14.66
C LYS A 258 -7.19 -19.93 14.99
N ASP A 259 -6.44 -20.71 15.73
CA ASP A 259 -6.99 -21.93 16.31
C ASP A 259 -8.11 -21.51 17.26
N THR A 260 -9.34 -21.80 16.90
CA THR A 260 -10.47 -21.78 17.84
C THR A 260 -10.21 -22.90 18.86
N ARG A 261 -9.70 -22.50 20.03
CA ARG A 261 -9.74 -23.37 21.21
C ARG A 261 -11.16 -23.49 21.71
#